data_e56a995d5f2e91c131de466955c94c7f
#
_entry.id   e56a995d5f2e91c131de466955c94c7f
#
_cell.length_a   1.000
_cell.length_b   1.000
_cell.length_c   1.000
_cell.angle_alpha   90.00
_cell.angle_beta   90.00
_cell.angle_gamma   90.00
#
_symmetry.space_group_name_H-M   'P 1'
#
loop_
_entity.id
_entity.type
_entity.pdbx_description
1 polymer ?
#
loop_
_entity_poly.entity_id
_entity_poly.type
_entity_poly.pdbx_seq_one_letter_code
_entity_poly.pdbx_strand_id
1 'polypeptide(L)'
;MIYLGNSYIYNKVEKLVKKFKTRDPFEILEEMNVIVGETDRYEKLKGYCFMSCQTIYVMVSSFLSEEEKKIVAAHELGHIILHRSQLKMAPMKDDVLYNMRDNTEYEANLFAADLILDDKEIADLSKNEDLNYFGLCSCLNSSPELMSFKLY
;
A
#
# COMPACT_ATOMS: atom_id res chain seq x y z
N MET A 1 3.56 0.61 22.08
CA MET A 1 2.74 0.25 20.90
C MET A 1 2.94 -1.22 20.56
N ILE A 2 1.89 -1.91 20.19
CA ILE A 2 1.93 -3.34 19.85
C ILE A 2 1.94 -3.45 18.32
N TYR A 3 2.84 -4.28 17.80
CA TYR A 3 2.89 -4.58 16.37
C TYR A 3 1.76 -5.56 16.00
N LEU A 4 0.95 -5.21 15.02
CA LEU A 4 -0.20 -5.99 14.58
C LEU A 4 0.03 -6.74 13.27
N GLY A 5 1.25 -6.88 12.83
CA GLY A 5 1.58 -7.42 11.52
C GLY A 5 1.25 -8.89 11.31
N ASN A 6 1.32 -9.29 10.06
CA ASN A 6 1.27 -10.67 9.61
C ASN A 6 2.66 -11.05 9.09
N SER A 7 3.28 -12.06 9.69
CA SER A 7 4.66 -12.43 9.37
C SER A 7 4.85 -12.87 7.92
N TYR A 8 3.86 -13.53 7.33
CA TYR A 8 3.91 -13.95 5.93
C TYR A 8 3.95 -12.74 4.99
N ILE A 9 3.04 -11.77 5.22
CA ILE A 9 2.97 -10.54 4.41
C ILE A 9 4.22 -9.70 4.63
N TYR A 10 4.64 -9.53 5.88
CA TYR A 10 5.86 -8.80 6.23
C TYR A 10 7.08 -9.35 5.50
N ASN A 11 7.26 -10.67 5.51
CA ASN A 11 8.38 -11.31 4.83
C ASN A 11 8.32 -11.14 3.31
N LYS A 12 7.11 -11.16 2.73
CA LYS A 12 6.92 -10.87 1.30
C LYS A 12 7.36 -9.46 0.95
N VAL A 13 6.98 -8.47 1.77
CA VAL A 13 7.38 -7.07 1.59
C VAL A 13 8.89 -6.91 1.71
N GLU A 14 9.49 -7.49 2.74
CA GLU A 14 10.94 -7.36 2.95
C GLU A 14 11.76 -7.99 1.81
N LYS A 15 11.33 -9.12 1.27
CA LYS A 15 11.93 -9.73 0.09
C LYS A 15 11.82 -8.82 -1.13
N LEU A 16 10.67 -8.19 -1.31
CA LEU A 16 10.41 -7.28 -2.42
C LEU A 16 11.30 -6.05 -2.33
N VAL A 17 11.37 -5.43 -1.15
CA VAL A 17 12.22 -4.27 -0.88
C VAL A 17 13.70 -4.61 -1.13
N LYS A 18 14.14 -5.77 -0.67
CA LYS A 18 15.52 -6.23 -0.88
C LYS A 18 15.84 -6.46 -2.35
N LYS A 19 14.88 -7.01 -3.10
CA LYS A 19 15.03 -7.28 -4.54
C LYS A 19 15.14 -6.00 -5.35
N PHE A 20 14.25 -5.05 -5.12
CA PHE A 20 14.17 -3.82 -5.90
C PHE A 20 14.92 -2.64 -5.28
N LYS A 21 15.40 -2.78 -4.05
CA LYS A 21 16.19 -1.77 -3.32
C LYS A 21 15.45 -0.44 -3.15
N THR A 22 14.14 -0.51 -2.99
CA THR A 22 13.29 0.66 -2.78
C THR A 22 12.02 0.25 -2.05
N ARG A 23 11.41 1.21 -1.34
CA ARG A 23 10.08 1.09 -0.74
C ARG A 23 9.04 1.88 -1.53
N ASP A 24 9.44 2.55 -2.61
CA ASP A 24 8.51 3.31 -3.44
C ASP A 24 7.68 2.35 -4.29
N PRO A 25 6.34 2.28 -4.09
CA PRO A 25 5.50 1.37 -4.85
C PRO A 25 5.49 1.66 -6.34
N PHE A 26 5.65 2.94 -6.75
CA PHE A 26 5.71 3.29 -8.17
C PHE A 26 6.96 2.75 -8.84
N GLU A 27 8.11 2.85 -8.17
CA GLU A 27 9.36 2.29 -8.68
C GLU A 27 9.28 0.76 -8.80
N ILE A 28 8.71 0.10 -7.80
CA ILE A 28 8.54 -1.36 -7.81
C ILE A 28 7.62 -1.79 -8.95
N LEU A 29 6.48 -1.10 -9.11
CA LEU A 29 5.53 -1.39 -10.19
C LEU A 29 6.18 -1.23 -11.57
N GLU A 30 6.95 -0.16 -11.76
CA GLU A 30 7.69 0.07 -13.01
C GLU A 30 8.68 -1.07 -13.30
N GLU A 31 9.46 -1.46 -12.31
CA GLU A 31 10.42 -2.55 -12.45
C GLU A 31 9.76 -3.91 -12.72
N MET A 32 8.51 -4.08 -12.28
CA MET A 32 7.72 -5.28 -12.55
C MET A 32 6.99 -5.23 -13.91
N ASN A 33 7.21 -4.19 -14.70
CA ASN A 33 6.53 -3.95 -15.98
C ASN A 33 5.01 -3.82 -15.84
N VAL A 34 4.55 -3.30 -14.70
CA VAL A 34 3.15 -2.93 -14.49
C VAL A 34 2.93 -1.53 -15.08
N ILE A 35 1.87 -1.37 -15.84
CA ILE A 35 1.52 -0.07 -16.41
C ILE A 35 0.69 0.70 -15.38
N VAL A 36 1.18 1.86 -14.97
CA VAL A 36 0.53 2.72 -13.99
C VAL A 36 -0.01 3.94 -14.69
N GLY A 37 -1.29 4.24 -14.46
CA GLY A 37 -1.94 5.44 -14.99
C GLY A 37 -2.76 6.14 -13.93
N GLU A 38 -3.19 7.36 -14.24
CA GLU A 38 -4.11 8.11 -13.42
C GLU A 38 -5.44 8.24 -14.12
N THR A 39 -6.53 8.34 -13.35
CA THR A 39 -7.87 8.52 -13.88
C THR A 39 -8.65 9.54 -13.06
N ASP A 40 -9.43 10.37 -13.73
CA ASP A 40 -10.38 11.30 -13.14
C ASP A 40 -11.84 10.84 -13.28
N ARG A 41 -12.02 9.62 -13.82
CA ARG A 41 -13.33 9.10 -14.21
C ARG A 41 -14.26 8.79 -13.04
N TYR A 42 -13.69 8.47 -11.87
CA TYR A 42 -14.44 8.01 -10.71
C TYR A 42 -14.11 8.88 -9.51
N GLU A 43 -15.11 9.61 -8.98
CA GLU A 43 -14.90 10.49 -7.82
C GLU A 43 -14.66 9.73 -6.51
N LYS A 44 -15.29 8.56 -6.35
CA LYS A 44 -15.23 7.79 -5.10
C LYS A 44 -14.19 6.68 -5.11
N LEU A 45 -13.77 6.24 -6.27
CA LEU A 45 -12.81 5.16 -6.42
C LEU A 45 -11.40 5.72 -6.34
N LYS A 46 -10.61 5.25 -5.38
CA LYS A 46 -9.23 5.71 -5.18
C LYS A 46 -8.25 5.05 -6.12
N GLY A 47 -8.46 3.77 -6.43
CA GLY A 47 -7.61 3.03 -7.35
C GLY A 47 -8.16 1.65 -7.63
N TYR A 48 -7.57 1.02 -8.64
CA TYR A 48 -7.88 -0.38 -8.96
C TYR A 48 -6.73 -0.98 -9.79
N CYS A 49 -6.68 -2.30 -9.85
CA CYS A 49 -5.75 -3.01 -10.71
C CYS A 49 -6.48 -4.12 -11.47
N PHE A 50 -5.95 -4.46 -12.61
CA PHE A 50 -6.51 -5.52 -13.47
C PHE A 50 -5.44 -6.06 -14.41
N MET A 51 -5.72 -7.22 -15.01
CA MET A 51 -4.87 -7.82 -16.03
C MET A 51 -5.61 -7.87 -17.36
N SER A 52 -4.94 -7.44 -18.42
CA SER A 52 -5.44 -7.54 -19.79
C SER A 52 -4.30 -7.91 -20.71
N CYS A 53 -4.50 -8.93 -21.56
CA CYS A 53 -3.48 -9.39 -22.51
C CYS A 53 -2.12 -9.66 -21.83
N GLN A 54 -2.15 -10.33 -20.68
CA GLN A 54 -0.99 -10.69 -19.87
C GLN A 54 -0.21 -9.48 -19.29
N THR A 55 -0.78 -8.30 -19.38
CA THR A 55 -0.21 -7.08 -18.81
C THR A 55 -1.06 -6.63 -17.63
N ILE A 56 -0.39 -6.25 -16.54
CA ILE A 56 -1.06 -5.75 -15.34
C ILE A 56 -1.08 -4.22 -15.39
N TYR A 57 -2.23 -3.66 -15.04
CA TYR A 57 -2.47 -2.22 -15.00
C TYR A 57 -2.88 -1.82 -13.60
N VAL A 58 -2.34 -0.71 -13.14
CA VAL A 58 -2.76 -0.04 -11.90
C VAL A 58 -3.24 1.35 -12.25
N MET A 59 -4.44 1.68 -11.84
CA MET A 59 -5.03 3.01 -12.05
C MET A 59 -5.24 3.66 -10.69
N VAL A 60 -4.77 4.90 -10.58
CA VAL A 60 -4.84 5.68 -9.34
C VAL A 60 -5.64 6.95 -9.62
N SER A 61 -6.49 7.36 -8.69
CA SER A 61 -7.29 8.57 -8.86
C SER A 61 -6.40 9.83 -8.91
N SER A 62 -6.62 10.67 -9.93
CA SER A 62 -5.92 11.94 -10.07
C SER A 62 -6.32 12.97 -9.02
N PHE A 63 -7.44 12.76 -8.31
CA PHE A 63 -7.92 13.66 -7.26
C PHE A 63 -7.17 13.55 -5.94
N LEU A 64 -6.36 12.50 -5.77
CA LEU A 64 -5.62 12.25 -4.53
C LEU A 64 -4.36 13.12 -4.45
N SER A 65 -3.90 13.39 -3.22
CA SER A 65 -2.56 13.95 -2.98
C SER A 65 -1.48 12.96 -3.40
N GLU A 66 -0.25 13.41 -3.54
CA GLU A 66 0.87 12.52 -3.91
C GLU A 66 1.10 11.43 -2.85
N GLU A 67 0.96 11.78 -1.56
CA GLU A 67 1.06 10.81 -0.47
C GLU A 67 -0.05 9.76 -0.54
N GLU A 68 -1.28 10.17 -0.79
CA GLU A 68 -2.42 9.26 -0.93
C GLU A 68 -2.28 8.35 -2.15
N LYS A 69 -1.81 8.89 -3.29
CA LYS A 69 -1.52 8.10 -4.50
C LYS A 69 -0.51 6.99 -4.20
N LYS A 70 0.51 7.31 -3.43
CA LYS A 70 1.54 6.36 -3.04
C LYS A 70 0.96 5.22 -2.18
N ILE A 71 0.12 5.55 -1.22
CA ILE A 71 -0.57 4.56 -0.38
C ILE A 71 -1.47 3.66 -1.23
N VAL A 72 -2.25 4.24 -2.14
CA VAL A 72 -3.11 3.49 -3.04
C VAL A 72 -2.30 2.59 -3.96
N ALA A 73 -1.20 3.09 -4.53
CA ALA A 73 -0.32 2.29 -5.36
C ALA A 73 0.27 1.10 -4.58
N ALA A 74 0.64 1.30 -3.32
CA ALA A 74 1.13 0.22 -2.44
C ALA A 74 0.05 -0.81 -2.16
N HIS A 75 -1.19 -0.38 -1.95
CA HIS A 75 -2.35 -1.25 -1.76
C HIS A 75 -2.60 -2.12 -3.00
N GLU A 76 -2.62 -1.51 -4.18
CA GLU A 76 -2.79 -2.24 -5.43
C GLU A 76 -1.64 -3.20 -5.72
N LEU A 77 -0.41 -2.80 -5.38
CA LEU A 77 0.74 -3.70 -5.45
C LEU A 77 0.55 -4.90 -4.53
N GLY A 78 -0.04 -4.70 -3.36
CA GLY A 78 -0.41 -5.78 -2.45
C GLY A 78 -1.33 -6.80 -3.10
N HIS A 79 -2.35 -6.36 -3.81
CA HIS A 79 -3.23 -7.25 -4.58
C HIS A 79 -2.46 -8.03 -5.65
N ILE A 80 -1.56 -7.36 -6.36
CA ILE A 80 -0.75 -8.01 -7.40
C ILE A 80 0.14 -9.11 -6.81
N ILE A 81 0.77 -8.85 -5.68
CA ILE A 81 1.70 -9.81 -5.04
C ILE A 81 0.96 -10.94 -4.32
N LEU A 82 -0.13 -10.62 -3.61
CA LEU A 82 -0.82 -11.58 -2.74
C LEU A 82 -2.02 -12.26 -3.42
N HIS A 83 -2.67 -11.57 -4.35
CA HIS A 83 -3.97 -12.00 -4.92
C HIS A 83 -3.96 -12.05 -6.44
N ARG A 84 -2.82 -12.36 -7.04
CA ARG A 84 -2.63 -12.33 -8.50
C ARG A 84 -3.65 -13.16 -9.27
N SER A 85 -4.06 -14.29 -8.72
CA SER A 85 -5.05 -15.16 -9.37
C SER A 85 -6.42 -14.50 -9.51
N GLN A 86 -6.72 -13.51 -8.70
CA GLN A 86 -8.00 -12.79 -8.71
C GLN A 86 -8.02 -11.62 -9.69
N LEU A 87 -6.88 -11.27 -10.28
CA LEU A 87 -6.77 -10.15 -11.24
C LEU A 87 -7.21 -10.51 -12.66
N LYS A 88 -7.55 -11.76 -12.93
CA LYS A 88 -7.52 -12.30 -14.28
C LYS A 88 -8.39 -11.59 -15.31
N MET A 89 -9.60 -11.14 -14.98
CA MET A 89 -10.53 -10.63 -16.01
C MET A 89 -11.35 -9.42 -15.59
N ALA A 90 -11.34 -9.07 -14.32
CA ALA A 90 -12.12 -7.93 -13.81
C ALA A 90 -11.25 -7.06 -12.91
N PRO A 91 -11.41 -5.73 -12.99
CA PRO A 91 -10.70 -4.84 -12.09
C PRO A 91 -11.05 -5.15 -10.64
N MET A 92 -10.05 -5.20 -9.77
CA MET A 92 -10.26 -5.19 -8.33
C MET A 92 -10.47 -3.73 -7.94
N LYS A 93 -11.68 -3.39 -7.56
CA LYS A 93 -12.06 -2.00 -7.26
C LYS A 93 -12.09 -1.76 -5.77
N ASP A 94 -11.38 -0.76 -5.33
CA ASP A 94 -11.38 -0.30 -3.96
C ASP A 94 -12.15 1.02 -3.86
N ASP A 95 -13.44 0.93 -3.55
CA ASP A 95 -14.25 2.12 -3.32
C ASP A 95 -13.83 2.85 -2.05
N VAL A 96 -13.40 2.07 -1.06
CA VAL A 96 -12.96 2.58 0.24
C VAL A 96 -11.64 1.91 0.58
N LEU A 97 -10.57 2.68 0.60
CA LEU A 97 -9.31 2.24 1.19
C LEU A 97 -9.58 1.90 2.67
N TYR A 98 -8.96 0.87 3.18
CA TYR A 98 -9.16 0.36 4.55
C TYR A 98 -10.48 -0.36 4.80
N ASN A 99 -11.16 -0.83 3.75
CA ASN A 99 -12.33 -1.68 3.94
C ASN A 99 -11.90 -3.06 4.47
N MET A 100 -12.36 -3.38 5.68
CA MET A 100 -11.95 -4.60 6.40
C MET A 100 -12.93 -5.76 6.24
N ARG A 101 -13.95 -5.62 5.39
CA ARG A 101 -14.98 -6.66 5.20
C ARG A 101 -14.48 -7.88 4.44
N ASP A 102 -13.47 -7.68 3.60
CA ASP A 102 -12.86 -8.73 2.78
C ASP A 102 -11.43 -8.96 3.25
N ASN A 103 -11.06 -10.23 3.43
CA ASN A 103 -9.70 -10.58 3.83
C ASN A 103 -8.66 -10.10 2.82
N THR A 104 -8.98 -10.09 1.52
CA THR A 104 -8.06 -9.61 0.49
C THR A 104 -7.77 -8.12 0.65
N GLU A 105 -8.78 -7.34 1.00
CA GLU A 105 -8.62 -5.91 1.26
C GLU A 105 -7.78 -5.67 2.52
N TYR A 106 -8.07 -6.41 3.58
CA TYR A 106 -7.28 -6.33 4.81
C TYR A 106 -5.81 -6.69 4.57
N GLU A 107 -5.56 -7.78 3.86
CA GLU A 107 -4.20 -8.21 3.54
C GLU A 107 -3.46 -7.19 2.66
N ALA A 108 -4.13 -6.59 1.68
CA ALA A 108 -3.57 -5.53 0.85
C ALA A 108 -3.23 -4.28 1.67
N ASN A 109 -4.05 -3.95 2.66
CA ASN A 109 -3.78 -2.85 3.58
C ASN A 109 -2.57 -3.14 4.48
N LEU A 110 -2.43 -4.36 4.99
CA LEU A 110 -1.25 -4.77 5.74
C LEU A 110 0.01 -4.68 4.88
N PHE A 111 -0.08 -5.13 3.63
CA PHE A 111 1.02 -5.03 2.68
C PHE A 111 1.44 -3.58 2.46
N ALA A 112 0.47 -2.70 2.21
CA ALA A 112 0.73 -1.28 2.00
C ALA A 112 1.41 -0.65 3.24
N ALA A 113 0.93 -0.96 4.44
CA ALA A 113 1.51 -0.46 5.67
C ALA A 113 2.95 -0.95 5.86
N ASP A 114 3.21 -2.23 5.63
CA ASP A 114 4.55 -2.81 5.76
C ASP A 114 5.52 -2.22 4.72
N LEU A 115 5.04 -1.91 3.52
CA LEU A 115 5.87 -1.32 2.47
C LEU A 115 6.19 0.14 2.73
N ILE A 116 5.17 0.95 3.03
CA ILE A 116 5.30 2.40 3.17
C ILE A 116 5.99 2.78 4.49
N LEU A 117 5.72 2.03 5.56
CA LEU A 117 6.18 2.32 6.91
C LEU A 117 7.35 1.42 7.29
N ASP A 118 8.55 1.97 7.23
CA ASP A 118 9.76 1.23 7.63
C ASP A 118 9.86 1.12 9.15
N ASP A 119 10.02 -0.09 9.64
CA ASP A 119 10.13 -0.38 11.08
C ASP A 119 11.29 0.37 11.74
N LYS A 120 12.40 0.55 11.04
CA LYS A 120 13.55 1.29 11.56
C LYS A 120 13.23 2.77 11.76
N GLU A 121 12.56 3.37 10.78
CA GLU A 121 12.13 4.77 10.90
C GLU A 121 11.14 4.95 12.04
N ILE A 122 10.17 4.04 12.16
CA ILE A 122 9.21 4.07 13.27
C ILE A 122 9.95 3.96 14.61
N ALA A 123 10.86 3.01 14.74
CA ALA A 123 11.61 2.80 15.96
C ALA A 123 12.46 4.02 16.33
N ASP A 124 13.13 4.62 15.36
CA ASP A 124 13.97 5.81 15.57
C ASP A 124 13.16 7.02 15.99
N LEU A 125 12.03 7.28 15.33
CA LEU A 125 11.14 8.38 15.67
C LEU A 125 10.42 8.17 17.00
N SER A 126 10.12 6.92 17.35
CA SER A 126 9.45 6.58 18.60
C SER A 126 10.35 6.82 19.85
N LYS A 127 11.64 7.01 19.68
CA LYS A 127 12.55 7.40 20.75
C LYS A 127 12.34 8.83 21.21
N ASN A 128 11.71 9.67 20.40
CA ASN A 128 11.37 11.03 20.73
C ASN A 128 10.09 11.04 21.58
N GLU A 129 10.23 11.30 22.87
CA GLU A 129 9.12 11.31 23.82
C GLU A 129 8.13 12.47 23.57
N ASP A 130 8.53 13.50 22.81
CA ASP A 130 7.67 14.63 22.46
C ASP A 130 6.70 14.30 21.31
N LEU A 131 6.94 13.19 20.59
CA LEU A 131 6.06 12.77 19.50
C LEU A 131 4.94 11.86 20.01
N ASN A 132 3.71 12.31 19.80
CA ASN A 132 2.55 11.45 19.97
C ASN A 132 2.28 10.64 18.68
N TYR A 133 1.26 9.78 18.71
CA TYR A 133 0.88 8.95 17.58
C TYR A 133 0.65 9.74 16.29
N PHE A 134 -0.08 10.87 16.39
CA PHE A 134 -0.36 11.71 15.23
C PHE A 134 0.89 12.44 14.70
N GLY A 135 1.77 12.86 15.60
CA GLY A 135 3.06 13.44 15.25
C GLY A 135 3.93 12.44 14.50
N LEU A 136 3.94 11.19 14.94
CA LEU A 136 4.65 10.10 14.27
C LEU A 136 4.11 9.88 12.85
N CYS A 137 2.79 9.84 12.68
CA CYS A 137 2.16 9.72 11.36
C CYS A 137 2.58 10.87 10.44
N SER A 138 2.59 12.09 10.94
CA SER A 138 2.98 13.27 10.17
C SER A 138 4.44 13.20 9.72
N CYS A 139 5.34 12.78 10.59
CA CYS A 139 6.77 12.63 10.25
C CYS A 139 7.00 11.59 9.16
N LEU A 140 6.15 10.57 9.09
CA LEU A 140 6.27 9.49 8.11
C LEU A 140 5.40 9.71 6.86
N ASN A 141 4.78 10.87 6.73
CA ASN A 141 3.84 11.18 5.63
C ASN A 141 2.77 10.09 5.48
N SER A 142 2.28 9.60 6.60
CA SER A 142 1.29 8.53 6.69
C SER A 142 0.00 9.02 7.33
N SER A 143 -1.06 8.27 7.13
CA SER A 143 -2.32 8.49 7.82
C SER A 143 -2.41 7.66 9.10
N PRO A 144 -3.20 8.11 10.12
CA PRO A 144 -3.46 7.27 11.28
C PRO A 144 -4.09 5.93 10.93
N GLU A 145 -4.90 5.87 9.88
CA GLU A 145 -5.54 4.66 9.39
C GLU A 145 -4.51 3.65 8.89
N LEU A 146 -3.55 4.09 8.07
CA LEU A 146 -2.49 3.21 7.59
C LEU A 146 -1.58 2.76 8.74
N MET A 147 -1.21 3.67 9.62
CA MET A 147 -0.38 3.36 10.79
C MET A 147 -1.05 2.32 11.70
N SER A 148 -2.38 2.32 11.79
CA SER A 148 -3.13 1.38 12.63
C SER A 148 -2.98 -0.09 12.19
N PHE A 149 -2.60 -0.35 10.95
CA PHE A 149 -2.28 -1.70 10.48
C PHE A 149 -0.89 -2.17 10.95
N LYS A 150 -0.07 -1.23 11.40
CA LYS A 150 1.31 -1.49 11.79
C LYS A 150 1.48 -1.49 13.31
N LEU A 151 0.90 -0.49 13.96
CA LEU A 151 1.05 -0.25 15.40
C LEU A 151 -0.30 0.01 16.06
N TYR A 152 -0.42 -0.46 17.27
CA TYR A 152 -1.59 -0.25 18.11
C TYR A 152 -1.18 0.25 19.50
#